data_5ee72374ae59a3d7dc090545ff866e03
#
_entry.id   5ee72374ae59a3d7dc090545ff866e03
#
_cell.length_a   1.000
_cell.length_b   1.000
_cell.length_c   1.000
_cell.angle_alpha   90.00
_cell.angle_beta   90.00
_cell.angle_gamma   90.00
#
_symmetry.space_group_name_H-M   'P 1'
#
loop_
_entity.id
_entity.type
_entity.pdbx_description
1 polymer ?
#
loop_
_entity_poly.entity_id
_entity_poly.type
_entity_poly.pdbx_seq_one_letter_code
_entity_poly.pdbx_strand_id
1 'polypeptide(L)'
;MKTIMLCAICSVSSGNCSEDCGYCTQSAGTNAGIEKYKMKTAEQVVAEAKIAAANHALGFCLVTSGARLTDKKTEEIARLARAVNKEVPNLMLIACNGMATLPQLKELKSAGVFSYNHNLETSREFFPQICSTHSWDERWQTNIDAKEAGLMLCTGGIYGLGESEADRASLQASLKELDPFSSPINFFIPNDALRVKRPPMTADEALKIIDNTVRALPNARVMIAGGREKILGERQYEIFDHGVSAVVIGDYLTTKGEVASRDIAEFKARGFNFATLCH
;
A
#
# COMPACT_ATOMS: atom_id res chain seq x y z
N MET A 1 -7.58 -20.69 -15.95
CA MET A 1 -6.32 -20.13 -15.40
C MET A 1 -6.67 -19.02 -14.44
N LYS A 2 -6.03 -18.96 -13.26
CA LYS A 2 -6.25 -17.87 -12.29
C LYS A 2 -5.52 -16.60 -12.76
N THR A 3 -6.14 -15.45 -12.64
CA THR A 3 -5.55 -14.15 -12.99
C THR A 3 -5.18 -13.40 -11.73
N ILE A 4 -3.96 -12.85 -11.66
CA ILE A 4 -3.49 -12.01 -10.54
C ILE A 4 -3.14 -10.61 -11.02
N MET A 5 -3.34 -9.64 -10.16
CA MET A 5 -2.97 -8.24 -10.40
C MET A 5 -1.60 -7.95 -9.81
N LEU A 6 -0.70 -7.44 -10.62
CA LEU A 6 0.61 -6.98 -10.17
C LEU A 6 0.59 -5.47 -9.98
N CYS A 7 1.15 -5.02 -8.86
CA CYS A 7 1.31 -3.60 -8.54
C CYS A 7 2.78 -3.29 -8.28
N ALA A 8 3.22 -2.09 -8.63
CA ALA A 8 4.54 -1.58 -8.30
C ALA A 8 4.44 -0.28 -7.50
N ILE A 9 5.41 -0.02 -6.65
CA ILE A 9 5.49 1.19 -5.83
C ILE A 9 6.58 2.10 -6.39
N CYS A 10 6.22 3.37 -6.60
CA CYS A 10 7.16 4.46 -6.81
C CYS A 10 7.20 5.30 -5.54
N SER A 11 8.30 5.22 -4.78
CA SER A 11 8.56 6.13 -3.66
C SER A 11 8.94 7.50 -4.23
N VAL A 12 7.97 8.40 -4.35
CA VAL A 12 8.15 9.73 -4.98
C VAL A 12 8.96 10.67 -4.09
N SER A 13 8.80 10.55 -2.76
CA SER A 13 9.65 11.23 -1.77
C SER A 13 9.83 10.36 -0.54
N SER A 14 10.94 10.49 0.18
CA SER A 14 11.28 9.64 1.32
C SER A 14 11.78 10.42 2.53
N GLY A 15 11.37 9.97 3.72
CA GLY A 15 11.83 10.48 5.01
C GLY A 15 11.19 11.80 5.46
N ASN A 16 11.65 12.30 6.60
CA ASN A 16 11.25 13.59 7.20
C ASN A 16 9.73 13.75 7.45
N CYS A 17 9.01 12.65 7.72
CA CYS A 17 7.61 12.71 8.12
C CYS A 17 7.51 13.22 9.57
N SER A 18 6.65 14.21 9.81
CA SER A 18 6.45 14.81 11.14
C SER A 18 5.68 13.91 12.12
N GLU A 19 5.10 12.81 11.62
CA GLU A 19 4.30 11.90 12.42
C GLU A 19 5.14 10.96 13.29
N ASP A 20 4.55 10.49 14.40
CA ASP A 20 5.18 9.60 15.37
C ASP A 20 4.80 8.12 15.21
N CYS A 21 4.26 7.73 14.06
CA CYS A 21 3.85 6.34 13.82
C CYS A 21 4.98 5.37 14.19
N GLY A 22 4.77 4.59 15.26
CA GLY A 22 5.79 3.78 15.90
C GLY A 22 6.35 2.61 15.05
N TYR A 23 5.70 2.31 13.95
CA TYR A 23 6.06 1.28 12.97
C TYR A 23 6.78 1.84 11.73
N CYS A 24 6.85 3.17 11.58
CA CYS A 24 7.26 3.80 10.32
C CYS A 24 8.70 4.31 10.37
N THR A 25 9.56 3.79 9.50
CA THR A 25 10.95 4.21 9.37
C THR A 25 11.12 5.60 8.76
N GLN A 26 10.07 6.18 8.17
CA GLN A 26 10.10 7.50 7.55
C GLN A 26 9.84 8.66 8.52
N SER A 27 9.45 8.36 9.78
CA SER A 27 9.29 9.39 10.82
C SER A 27 10.58 10.19 11.05
N ALA A 28 10.45 11.51 11.19
CA ALA A 28 11.59 12.39 11.47
C ALA A 28 12.26 12.07 12.83
N GLY A 29 11.49 11.52 13.79
CA GLY A 29 11.97 11.06 15.08
C GLY A 29 12.70 9.71 15.07
N THR A 30 12.84 9.06 13.91
CA THR A 30 13.40 7.72 13.78
C THR A 30 14.77 7.77 13.10
N ASN A 31 15.76 7.07 13.69
CA ASN A 31 17.11 6.93 13.09
C ASN A 31 17.25 5.54 12.43
N ALA A 32 16.37 5.25 11.48
CA ALA A 32 16.28 3.94 10.83
C ALA A 32 17.27 3.74 9.67
N GLY A 33 18.15 4.71 9.39
CA GLY A 33 19.15 4.59 8.32
C GLY A 33 18.59 4.54 6.91
N ILE A 34 17.39 5.05 6.68
CA ILE A 34 16.76 5.09 5.35
C ILE A 34 17.33 6.24 4.50
N GLU A 35 17.33 6.06 3.19
CA GLU A 35 17.59 7.14 2.26
C GLU A 35 16.49 8.19 2.31
N LYS A 36 16.88 9.48 2.43
CA LYS A 36 15.95 10.61 2.49
C LYS A 36 16.14 11.49 1.27
N TYR A 37 15.07 11.74 0.54
CA TYR A 37 15.10 12.58 -0.65
C TYR A 37 13.78 13.35 -0.82
N LYS A 38 13.89 14.47 -1.54
CA LYS A 38 12.74 15.28 -1.93
C LYS A 38 11.97 14.62 -3.08
N MET A 39 10.94 15.30 -3.56
CA MET A 39 10.12 14.87 -4.68
C MET A 39 10.97 14.51 -5.91
N LYS A 40 10.77 13.33 -6.48
CA LYS A 40 11.34 12.93 -7.78
C LYS A 40 10.82 13.80 -8.91
N THR A 41 11.62 13.94 -9.98
CA THR A 41 11.17 14.62 -11.20
C THR A 41 10.17 13.78 -11.99
N ALA A 42 9.46 14.41 -12.92
CA ALA A 42 8.53 13.69 -13.80
C ALA A 42 9.23 12.63 -14.67
N GLU A 43 10.43 12.94 -15.14
CA GLU A 43 11.25 12.02 -15.95
C GLU A 43 11.63 10.76 -15.16
N GLN A 44 12.01 10.91 -13.88
CA GLN A 44 12.33 9.80 -12.99
C GLN A 44 11.11 8.91 -12.75
N VAL A 45 9.95 9.53 -12.43
CA VAL A 45 8.72 8.78 -12.16
C VAL A 45 8.22 8.07 -13.41
N VAL A 46 8.27 8.70 -14.58
CA VAL A 46 7.91 8.09 -15.86
C VAL A 46 8.85 6.92 -16.21
N ALA A 47 10.15 7.05 -15.95
CA ALA A 47 11.09 5.96 -16.17
C ALA A 47 10.75 4.72 -15.30
N GLU A 48 10.42 4.94 -14.01
CA GLU A 48 9.99 3.87 -13.11
C GLU A 48 8.64 3.27 -13.56
N ALA A 49 7.71 4.09 -14.04
CA ALA A 49 6.43 3.63 -14.58
C ALA A 49 6.61 2.72 -15.82
N LYS A 50 7.52 3.07 -16.72
CA LYS A 50 7.88 2.23 -17.88
C LYS A 50 8.47 0.88 -17.46
N ILE A 51 9.33 0.87 -16.43
CA ILE A 51 9.88 -0.38 -15.86
C ILE A 51 8.77 -1.23 -15.24
N ALA A 52 7.87 -0.61 -14.45
CA ALA A 52 6.73 -1.29 -13.86
C ALA A 52 5.83 -1.94 -14.92
N ALA A 53 5.47 -1.21 -15.97
CA ALA A 53 4.69 -1.73 -17.10
C ALA A 53 5.39 -2.88 -17.83
N ALA A 54 6.71 -2.78 -18.06
CA ALA A 54 7.50 -3.85 -18.65
C ALA A 54 7.53 -5.12 -17.80
N ASN A 55 7.37 -4.99 -16.47
CA ASN A 55 7.23 -6.09 -15.52
C ASN A 55 5.75 -6.49 -15.29
N HIS A 56 4.85 -6.20 -16.22
CA HIS A 56 3.43 -6.55 -16.18
C HIS A 56 2.65 -5.93 -14.99
N ALA A 57 3.15 -4.90 -14.32
CA ALA A 57 2.36 -4.20 -13.33
C ALA A 57 1.17 -3.51 -14.00
N LEU A 58 -0.02 -3.73 -13.47
CA LEU A 58 -1.22 -2.99 -13.83
C LEU A 58 -1.38 -1.77 -12.92
N GLY A 59 -1.12 -1.93 -11.62
CA GLY A 59 -1.15 -0.83 -10.64
C GLY A 59 0.22 -0.19 -10.44
N PHE A 60 0.26 1.15 -10.41
CA PHE A 60 1.47 1.92 -10.12
C PHE A 60 1.18 2.96 -9.05
N CYS A 61 1.77 2.78 -7.87
CA CYS A 61 1.46 3.58 -6.69
C CYS A 61 2.47 4.71 -6.51
N LEU A 62 1.99 5.96 -6.62
CA LEU A 62 2.75 7.18 -6.35
C LEU A 62 2.72 7.48 -4.85
N VAL A 63 3.78 7.14 -4.13
CA VAL A 63 3.83 7.27 -2.66
C VAL A 63 4.74 8.41 -2.24
N THR A 64 4.26 9.26 -1.33
CA THR A 64 5.06 10.29 -0.70
C THR A 64 5.16 10.09 0.80
N SER A 65 6.29 10.45 1.38
CA SER A 65 6.39 10.63 2.82
C SER A 65 5.56 11.84 3.28
N GLY A 66 5.11 11.82 4.54
CA GLY A 66 4.38 12.92 5.16
C GLY A 66 2.94 12.56 5.52
N ALA A 67 2.39 13.27 6.52
CA ALA A 67 1.08 12.98 7.11
C ALA A 67 -0.09 13.32 6.20
N ARG A 68 0.03 14.41 5.45
CA ARG A 68 -1.08 15.05 4.72
C ARG A 68 -0.65 15.58 3.37
N LEU A 69 -1.59 15.63 2.45
CA LEU A 69 -1.49 16.49 1.27
C LEU A 69 -1.56 17.97 1.70
N THR A 70 -0.78 18.79 1.02
CA THR A 70 -0.98 20.24 0.92
C THR A 70 -1.35 20.54 -0.52
N ASP A 71 -1.93 21.72 -0.79
CA ASP A 71 -2.33 22.08 -2.16
C ASP A 71 -1.13 22.01 -3.11
N LYS A 72 0.02 22.54 -2.69
CA LYS A 72 1.26 22.43 -3.48
C LYS A 72 1.65 20.98 -3.78
N LYS A 73 1.57 20.09 -2.78
CA LYS A 73 1.89 18.67 -2.97
C LYS A 73 0.86 18.00 -3.88
N THR A 74 -0.40 18.38 -3.78
CA THR A 74 -1.49 17.90 -4.65
C THR A 74 -1.21 18.26 -6.11
N GLU A 75 -0.87 19.53 -6.40
CA GLU A 75 -0.48 19.99 -7.73
C GLU A 75 0.73 19.22 -8.29
N GLU A 76 1.75 18.99 -7.45
CA GLU A 76 2.94 18.21 -7.84
C GLU A 76 2.58 16.77 -8.20
N ILE A 77 1.79 16.07 -7.36
CA ILE A 77 1.36 14.69 -7.64
C ILE A 77 0.44 14.64 -8.88
N ALA A 78 -0.48 15.59 -9.02
CA ALA A 78 -1.34 15.69 -10.20
C ALA A 78 -0.52 15.87 -11.49
N ARG A 79 0.54 16.69 -11.45
CA ARG A 79 1.48 16.85 -12.57
C ARG A 79 2.20 15.56 -12.91
N LEU A 80 2.69 14.82 -11.90
CA LEU A 80 3.34 13.51 -12.08
C LEU A 80 2.35 12.50 -12.67
N ALA A 81 1.12 12.45 -12.16
CA ALA A 81 0.07 11.55 -12.66
C ALA A 81 -0.23 11.82 -14.15
N ARG A 82 -0.39 13.09 -14.54
CA ARG A 82 -0.59 13.44 -15.95
C ARG A 82 0.58 13.04 -16.84
N ALA A 83 1.83 13.21 -16.35
CA ALA A 83 3.02 12.81 -17.09
C ALA A 83 3.08 11.28 -17.30
N VAL A 84 2.78 10.49 -16.27
CA VAL A 84 2.74 9.03 -16.39
C VAL A 84 1.60 8.59 -17.31
N ASN A 85 0.39 9.12 -17.16
CA ASN A 85 -0.75 8.79 -18.02
C ASN A 85 -0.48 9.07 -19.50
N LYS A 86 0.25 10.14 -19.81
CA LYS A 86 0.66 10.48 -21.17
C LYS A 86 1.61 9.45 -21.78
N GLU A 87 2.58 8.98 -21.01
CA GLU A 87 3.68 8.14 -21.50
C GLU A 87 3.40 6.62 -21.34
N VAL A 88 2.56 6.26 -20.36
CA VAL A 88 2.22 4.86 -20.02
C VAL A 88 0.71 4.76 -19.71
N PRO A 89 -0.16 4.94 -20.70
CA PRO A 89 -1.60 5.13 -20.50
C PRO A 89 -2.35 3.92 -19.94
N ASN A 90 -1.75 2.73 -19.98
CA ASN A 90 -2.39 1.49 -19.50
C ASN A 90 -2.11 1.18 -18.03
N LEU A 91 -1.32 2.01 -17.32
CA LEU A 91 -1.12 1.87 -15.90
C LEU A 91 -2.28 2.50 -15.11
N MET A 92 -2.79 1.76 -14.15
CA MET A 92 -3.72 2.28 -13.16
C MET A 92 -2.93 3.05 -12.09
N LEU A 93 -3.07 4.37 -12.06
CA LEU A 93 -2.37 5.18 -11.08
C LEU A 93 -3.08 5.12 -9.72
N ILE A 94 -2.31 4.82 -8.70
CA ILE A 94 -2.73 4.80 -7.30
C ILE A 94 -1.96 5.92 -6.60
N ALA A 95 -2.63 6.78 -5.87
CA ALA A 95 -1.98 7.80 -5.04
C ALA A 95 -2.00 7.37 -3.57
N CYS A 96 -0.86 7.49 -2.88
CA CYS A 96 -0.70 7.19 -1.46
C CYS A 96 0.10 8.33 -0.80
N ASN A 97 -0.61 9.40 -0.43
CA ASN A 97 0.02 10.67 -0.09
C ASN A 97 -0.42 11.21 1.30
N GLY A 98 -0.86 10.31 2.17
CA GLY A 98 -1.34 10.64 3.50
C GLY A 98 -2.80 11.09 3.53
N MET A 99 -3.21 11.79 4.60
CA MET A 99 -4.56 12.32 4.73
C MET A 99 -4.79 13.43 3.70
N ALA A 100 -5.99 13.49 3.14
CA ALA A 100 -6.35 14.42 2.09
C ALA A 100 -7.78 14.93 2.26
N THR A 101 -8.03 16.14 1.80
CA THR A 101 -9.36 16.73 1.76
C THR A 101 -10.08 16.38 0.45
N LEU A 102 -11.40 16.42 0.47
CA LEU A 102 -12.22 16.17 -0.73
C LEU A 102 -11.81 16.99 -1.98
N PRO A 103 -11.51 18.31 -1.88
CA PRO A 103 -11.03 19.08 -3.04
C PRO A 103 -9.71 18.53 -3.60
N GLN A 104 -8.75 18.18 -2.73
CA GLN A 104 -7.45 17.61 -3.14
C GLN A 104 -7.63 16.27 -3.84
N LEU A 105 -8.52 15.42 -3.33
CA LEU A 105 -8.83 14.12 -3.93
C LEU A 105 -9.54 14.27 -5.30
N LYS A 106 -10.44 15.23 -5.45
CA LYS A 106 -11.06 15.57 -6.74
C LYS A 106 -10.03 16.06 -7.76
N GLU A 107 -9.04 16.84 -7.34
CA GLU A 107 -7.94 17.25 -8.22
C GLU A 107 -7.11 16.05 -8.69
N LEU A 108 -6.71 15.14 -7.78
CA LEU A 108 -6.00 13.91 -8.16
C LEU A 108 -6.83 13.06 -9.13
N LYS A 109 -8.14 12.93 -8.90
CA LYS A 109 -9.06 12.26 -9.82
C LYS A 109 -9.04 12.88 -11.20
N SER A 110 -9.10 14.20 -11.27
CA SER A 110 -9.06 14.95 -12.55
C SER A 110 -7.74 14.80 -13.29
N ALA A 111 -6.65 14.52 -12.57
CA ALA A 111 -5.33 14.25 -13.12
C ALA A 111 -5.17 12.80 -13.62
N GLY A 112 -6.22 11.97 -13.52
CA GLY A 112 -6.24 10.60 -13.99
C GLY A 112 -5.74 9.58 -12.96
N VAL A 113 -5.70 9.94 -11.67
CA VAL A 113 -5.52 8.96 -10.59
C VAL A 113 -6.78 8.08 -10.53
N PHE A 114 -6.59 6.78 -10.55
CA PHE A 114 -7.65 5.79 -10.52
C PHE A 114 -8.09 5.47 -9.09
N SER A 115 -7.13 5.29 -8.17
CA SER A 115 -7.36 4.83 -6.80
C SER A 115 -6.58 5.65 -5.79
N TYR A 116 -7.14 5.82 -4.59
CA TYR A 116 -6.43 6.38 -3.45
C TYR A 116 -6.14 5.31 -2.42
N ASN A 117 -4.86 5.15 -2.07
CA ASN A 117 -4.42 4.22 -1.02
C ASN A 117 -4.25 4.99 0.29
N HIS A 118 -5.09 4.66 1.27
CA HIS A 118 -4.99 5.20 2.61
C HIS A 118 -5.43 4.16 3.64
N ASN A 119 -4.46 3.42 4.18
CA ASN A 119 -4.74 2.35 5.12
C ASN A 119 -5.33 2.87 6.44
N LEU A 120 -6.20 2.07 7.08
CA LEU A 120 -6.60 2.27 8.47
C LEU A 120 -5.49 1.84 9.44
N GLU A 121 -4.58 1.02 9.00
CA GLU A 121 -3.43 0.40 9.66
C GLU A 121 -3.81 -0.67 10.67
N THR A 122 -4.72 -0.38 11.60
CA THR A 122 -5.20 -1.32 12.63
C THR A 122 -6.63 -0.96 13.08
N SER A 123 -7.14 -1.58 14.15
CA SER A 123 -8.43 -1.20 14.74
C SER A 123 -8.41 0.22 15.29
N ARG A 124 -9.60 0.83 15.42
CA ARG A 124 -9.77 2.15 16.05
C ARG A 124 -9.28 2.16 17.49
N GLU A 125 -9.52 1.06 18.20
CA GLU A 125 -9.18 0.88 19.62
C GLU A 125 -7.68 0.75 19.83
N PHE A 126 -6.97 0.04 18.93
CA PHE A 126 -5.54 -0.17 19.06
C PHE A 126 -4.71 0.97 18.46
N PHE A 127 -5.25 1.76 17.53
CA PHE A 127 -4.52 2.80 16.81
C PHE A 127 -3.76 3.79 17.72
N PRO A 128 -4.29 4.25 18.89
CA PRO A 128 -3.54 5.14 19.79
C PRO A 128 -2.25 4.53 20.36
N GLN A 129 -2.09 3.21 20.32
CA GLN A 129 -0.87 2.53 20.76
C GLN A 129 0.29 2.69 19.75
N ILE A 130 -0.05 2.94 18.50
CA ILE A 130 0.94 3.00 17.39
C ILE A 130 1.17 4.41 16.86
N CYS A 131 0.25 5.35 17.08
CA CYS A 131 0.35 6.73 16.62
C CYS A 131 -0.41 7.67 17.57
N SER A 132 0.17 8.85 17.87
CA SER A 132 -0.47 9.88 18.71
C SER A 132 -0.63 11.22 17.99
N THR A 133 0.00 11.43 16.84
CA THR A 133 0.02 12.70 16.11
C THR A 133 -1.15 12.90 15.16
N HIS A 134 -1.92 11.86 14.89
CA HIS A 134 -3.22 11.90 14.22
C HIS A 134 -4.09 10.73 14.66
N SER A 135 -5.38 10.83 14.43
CA SER A 135 -6.37 9.85 14.85
C SER A 135 -6.70 8.83 13.74
N TRP A 136 -7.27 7.70 14.17
CA TRP A 136 -7.87 6.74 13.27
C TRP A 136 -9.07 7.33 12.51
N ASP A 137 -9.84 8.21 13.15
CA ASP A 137 -11.00 8.84 12.54
C ASP A 137 -10.63 9.79 11.38
N GLU A 138 -9.48 10.47 11.44
CA GLU A 138 -8.96 11.26 10.32
C GLU A 138 -8.60 10.36 9.12
N ARG A 139 -8.08 9.16 9.37
CA ARG A 139 -7.84 8.17 8.31
C ARG A 139 -9.14 7.66 7.70
N TRP A 140 -10.12 7.36 8.55
CA TRP A 140 -11.45 6.97 8.12
C TRP A 140 -12.09 8.03 7.22
N GLN A 141 -12.09 9.29 7.67
CA GLN A 141 -12.65 10.40 6.90
C GLN A 141 -11.98 10.55 5.52
N THR A 142 -10.66 10.41 5.44
CA THR A 142 -9.94 10.44 4.16
C THR A 142 -10.43 9.35 3.20
N ASN A 143 -10.74 8.15 3.69
CA ASN A 143 -11.30 7.07 2.89
C ASN A 143 -12.72 7.39 2.39
N ILE A 144 -13.56 8.00 3.24
CA ILE A 144 -14.89 8.48 2.84
C ILE A 144 -14.79 9.56 1.76
N ASP A 145 -13.92 10.55 1.96
CA ASP A 145 -13.69 11.63 1.00
C ASP A 145 -13.15 11.10 -0.33
N ALA A 146 -12.32 10.05 -0.32
CA ALA A 146 -11.81 9.43 -1.53
C ALA A 146 -12.94 8.76 -2.35
N LYS A 147 -13.87 8.06 -1.70
CA LYS A 147 -15.07 7.51 -2.36
C LYS A 147 -15.94 8.63 -2.93
N GLU A 148 -16.18 9.71 -2.16
CA GLU A 148 -16.96 10.86 -2.62
C GLU A 148 -16.31 11.58 -3.81
N ALA A 149 -14.98 11.63 -3.86
CA ALA A 149 -14.23 12.14 -5.00
C ALA A 149 -14.32 11.25 -6.26
N GLY A 150 -14.93 10.07 -6.17
CA GLY A 150 -15.03 9.09 -7.25
C GLY A 150 -13.74 8.30 -7.51
N LEU A 151 -12.83 8.26 -6.55
CA LEU A 151 -11.65 7.40 -6.58
C LEU A 151 -12.01 5.99 -6.11
N MET A 152 -11.44 4.97 -6.74
CA MET A 152 -11.51 3.61 -6.19
C MET A 152 -10.70 3.57 -4.91
N LEU A 153 -11.24 2.87 -3.90
CA LEU A 153 -10.62 2.82 -2.59
C LEU A 153 -9.62 1.66 -2.50
N CYS A 154 -8.40 1.97 -2.07
CA CYS A 154 -7.41 1.01 -1.67
C CYS A 154 -7.10 1.25 -0.18
N THR A 155 -7.56 0.37 0.70
CA THR A 155 -7.37 0.53 2.14
C THR A 155 -7.23 -0.82 2.82
N GLY A 156 -6.33 -0.90 3.79
CA GLY A 156 -6.00 -2.11 4.51
C GLY A 156 -5.29 -1.82 5.81
N GLY A 157 -4.36 -2.67 6.21
CA GLY A 157 -3.66 -2.52 7.47
C GLY A 157 -2.27 -3.14 7.52
N ILE A 158 -1.68 -2.99 8.70
CA ILE A 158 -0.41 -3.61 9.10
C ILE A 158 -0.69 -4.58 10.24
N TYR A 159 -0.22 -5.80 10.10
CA TYR A 159 -0.38 -6.86 11.08
C TYR A 159 0.96 -7.20 11.75
N GLY A 160 0.91 -7.54 13.04
CA GLY A 160 2.10 -7.84 13.84
C GLY A 160 2.62 -6.64 14.65
N LEU A 161 1.81 -5.59 14.82
CA LEU A 161 2.14 -4.42 15.65
C LEU A 161 1.93 -4.67 17.14
N GLY A 162 1.31 -5.80 17.52
CA GLY A 162 0.92 -6.16 18.87
C GLY A 162 -0.58 -6.09 19.12
N GLU A 163 -1.34 -5.88 18.07
CA GLU A 163 -2.79 -5.94 18.04
C GLU A 163 -3.30 -7.34 18.41
N SER A 164 -4.46 -7.42 19.07
CA SER A 164 -5.13 -8.67 19.41
C SER A 164 -5.91 -9.26 18.22
N GLU A 165 -6.39 -10.50 18.36
CA GLU A 165 -7.33 -11.06 17.37
C GLU A 165 -8.64 -10.27 17.30
N ALA A 166 -9.10 -9.68 18.41
CA ALA A 166 -10.27 -8.79 18.43
C ALA A 166 -10.02 -7.51 17.63
N ASP A 167 -8.82 -6.92 17.74
CA ASP A 167 -8.42 -5.75 16.94
C ASP A 167 -8.38 -6.07 15.44
N ARG A 168 -7.84 -7.24 15.08
CA ARG A 168 -7.82 -7.72 13.68
C ARG A 168 -9.24 -7.88 13.13
N ALA A 169 -10.15 -8.45 13.91
CA ALA A 169 -11.56 -8.59 13.54
C ALA A 169 -12.25 -7.22 13.41
N SER A 170 -11.99 -6.27 14.32
CA SER A 170 -12.50 -4.89 14.26
C SER A 170 -12.00 -4.16 13.00
N LEU A 171 -10.69 -4.27 12.68
CA LEU A 171 -10.16 -3.73 11.43
C LEU A 171 -10.86 -4.32 10.21
N GLN A 172 -11.04 -5.66 10.15
CA GLN A 172 -11.71 -6.31 9.03
C GLN A 172 -13.18 -5.87 8.90
N ALA A 173 -13.88 -5.66 10.00
CA ALA A 173 -15.26 -5.13 10.00
C ALA A 173 -15.29 -3.70 9.42
N SER A 174 -14.36 -2.84 9.82
CA SER A 174 -14.23 -1.48 9.29
C SER A 174 -13.89 -1.48 7.79
N LEU A 175 -12.99 -2.35 7.35
CA LEU A 175 -12.66 -2.51 5.94
C LEU A 175 -13.88 -2.99 5.13
N LYS A 176 -14.67 -3.92 5.68
CA LYS A 176 -15.90 -4.40 5.05
C LYS A 176 -16.93 -3.28 4.88
N GLU A 177 -17.07 -2.39 5.87
CA GLU A 177 -17.95 -1.22 5.79
C GLU A 177 -17.50 -0.24 4.70
N LEU A 178 -16.20 -0.01 4.56
CA LEU A 178 -15.64 0.82 3.50
C LEU A 178 -15.80 0.21 2.11
N ASP A 179 -15.96 -1.12 1.99
CA ASP A 179 -16.08 -1.87 0.74
C ASP A 179 -15.03 -1.44 -0.31
N PRO A 180 -13.73 -1.68 -0.04
CA PRO A 180 -12.66 -1.21 -0.91
C PRO A 180 -12.56 -2.05 -2.19
N PHE A 181 -12.10 -1.42 -3.26
CA PHE A 181 -11.70 -2.11 -4.49
C PHE A 181 -10.53 -3.07 -4.25
N SER A 182 -9.54 -2.65 -3.44
CA SER A 182 -8.44 -3.50 -3.01
C SER A 182 -8.08 -3.27 -1.54
N SER A 183 -7.66 -4.35 -0.87
CA SER A 183 -7.25 -4.29 0.53
C SER A 183 -5.84 -4.85 0.71
N PRO A 184 -4.84 -3.98 0.90
CA PRO A 184 -3.46 -4.42 1.14
C PRO A 184 -3.28 -4.93 2.57
N ILE A 185 -2.67 -6.10 2.67
CA ILE A 185 -2.10 -6.65 3.89
C ILE A 185 -0.61 -6.32 3.89
N ASN A 186 -0.17 -5.66 4.94
CA ASN A 186 1.24 -5.46 5.23
C ASN A 186 1.60 -6.22 6.51
N PHE A 187 2.78 -6.78 6.56
CA PHE A 187 3.32 -7.40 7.77
C PHE A 187 4.41 -6.52 8.35
N PHE A 188 4.36 -6.31 9.65
CA PHE A 188 5.35 -5.51 10.36
C PHE A 188 6.74 -6.18 10.28
N ILE A 189 7.72 -5.40 9.86
CA ILE A 189 9.12 -5.81 9.86
C ILE A 189 9.80 -5.13 11.05
N PRO A 190 10.27 -5.87 12.04
CA PRO A 190 10.99 -5.31 13.18
C PRO A 190 12.23 -4.52 12.76
N ASN A 191 12.46 -3.39 13.42
CA ASN A 191 13.65 -2.57 13.25
C ASN A 191 13.98 -1.92 14.60
N ASP A 192 15.26 -1.94 14.99
CA ASP A 192 15.70 -1.43 16.30
C ASP A 192 15.49 0.07 16.48
N ALA A 193 15.36 0.83 15.39
CA ALA A 193 15.10 2.25 15.43
C ALA A 193 13.61 2.60 15.64
N LEU A 194 12.69 1.63 15.50
CA LEU A 194 11.24 1.86 15.64
C LEU A 194 10.81 1.83 17.11
N ARG A 195 9.72 2.55 17.42
CA ARG A 195 9.10 2.54 18.75
C ARG A 195 8.36 1.22 19.03
N VAL A 196 7.71 0.65 18.03
CA VAL A 196 7.09 -0.68 18.15
C VAL A 196 8.18 -1.74 18.21
N LYS A 197 8.22 -2.47 19.34
CA LYS A 197 9.19 -3.55 19.60
C LYS A 197 8.44 -4.88 19.67
N ARG A 198 8.33 -5.56 18.56
CA ARG A 198 7.67 -6.86 18.46
C ARG A 198 8.57 -7.81 17.66
N PRO A 199 8.58 -9.10 17.99
CA PRO A 199 9.22 -10.10 17.13
C PRO A 199 8.50 -10.19 15.80
N PRO A 200 9.16 -10.70 14.76
CA PRO A 200 8.47 -10.99 13.50
C PRO A 200 7.37 -12.04 13.72
N MET A 201 6.28 -11.87 12.98
CA MET A 201 5.18 -12.82 12.94
C MET A 201 5.64 -14.14 12.31
N THR A 202 5.03 -15.28 12.69
CA THR A 202 5.26 -16.55 12.01
C THR A 202 4.53 -16.60 10.66
N ALA A 203 5.04 -17.41 9.74
CA ALA A 203 4.38 -17.62 8.44
C ALA A 203 2.96 -18.20 8.59
N ASP A 204 2.75 -19.13 9.54
CA ASP A 204 1.42 -19.70 9.79
C ASP A 204 0.42 -18.67 10.30
N GLU A 205 0.86 -17.78 11.19
CA GLU A 205 0.01 -16.67 11.67
C GLU A 205 -0.31 -15.71 10.52
N ALA A 206 0.66 -15.38 9.67
CA ALA A 206 0.46 -14.52 8.51
C ALA A 206 -0.55 -15.13 7.52
N LEU A 207 -0.44 -16.43 7.21
CA LEU A 207 -1.39 -17.14 6.34
C LEU A 207 -2.79 -17.19 6.95
N LYS A 208 -2.92 -17.41 8.26
CA LYS A 208 -4.22 -17.34 8.97
C LYS A 208 -4.86 -15.95 8.85
N ILE A 209 -4.07 -14.88 8.93
CA ILE A 209 -4.56 -13.50 8.75
C ILE A 209 -5.04 -13.29 7.32
N ILE A 210 -4.31 -13.78 6.33
CA ILE A 210 -4.72 -13.72 4.92
C ILE A 210 -6.09 -14.42 4.74
N ASP A 211 -6.24 -15.65 5.21
CA ASP A 211 -7.50 -16.39 5.14
C ASP A 211 -8.68 -15.63 5.76
N ASN A 212 -8.45 -15.06 6.95
CA ASN A 212 -9.49 -14.30 7.65
C ASN A 212 -9.88 -13.04 6.87
N THR A 213 -8.88 -12.34 6.30
CA THR A 213 -9.11 -11.11 5.53
C THR A 213 -9.84 -11.40 4.22
N VAL A 214 -9.44 -12.45 3.50
CA VAL A 214 -10.11 -12.86 2.25
C VAL A 214 -11.57 -13.23 2.53
N ARG A 215 -11.84 -13.98 3.61
CA ARG A 215 -13.22 -14.31 4.01
C ARG A 215 -14.05 -13.10 4.41
N ALA A 216 -13.43 -12.13 5.11
CA ALA A 216 -14.11 -10.93 5.56
C ALA A 216 -14.45 -9.97 4.40
N LEU A 217 -13.64 -9.97 3.35
CA LEU A 217 -13.70 -9.01 2.23
C LEU A 217 -13.90 -9.71 0.88
N PRO A 218 -15.02 -10.42 0.65
CA PRO A 218 -15.21 -11.24 -0.55
C PRO A 218 -15.28 -10.43 -1.86
N ASN A 219 -15.57 -9.13 -1.77
CA ASN A 219 -15.66 -8.24 -2.94
C ASN A 219 -14.35 -7.52 -3.23
N ALA A 220 -13.42 -7.47 -2.26
CA ALA A 220 -12.17 -6.75 -2.42
C ALA A 220 -11.08 -7.64 -3.04
N ARG A 221 -10.18 -7.03 -3.79
CA ARG A 221 -8.92 -7.67 -4.16
C ARG A 221 -7.99 -7.63 -2.95
N VAL A 222 -7.89 -8.72 -2.22
CA VAL A 222 -6.90 -8.83 -1.16
C VAL A 222 -5.51 -8.90 -1.79
N MET A 223 -4.64 -7.99 -1.37
CA MET A 223 -3.30 -7.81 -1.91
C MET A 223 -2.26 -8.00 -0.81
N ILE A 224 -1.18 -8.69 -1.10
CA ILE A 224 -0.02 -8.71 -0.21
C ILE A 224 0.97 -7.64 -0.67
N ALA A 225 1.35 -6.79 0.29
CA ALA A 225 2.28 -5.69 0.07
C ALA A 225 3.53 -5.86 0.97
N GLY A 226 3.84 -4.89 1.85
CA GLY A 226 5.06 -4.92 2.64
C GLY A 226 5.20 -6.14 3.56
N GLY A 227 6.42 -6.66 3.68
CA GLY A 227 6.76 -7.74 4.61
C GLY A 227 6.60 -9.16 4.08
N ARG A 228 6.11 -9.36 2.85
CA ARG A 228 5.88 -10.68 2.25
C ARG A 228 7.09 -11.60 2.40
N GLU A 229 8.22 -11.18 1.87
CA GLU A 229 9.45 -11.97 1.80
C GLU A 229 10.05 -12.24 3.18
N LYS A 230 9.95 -11.25 4.08
CA LYS A 230 10.54 -11.32 5.42
C LYS A 230 9.75 -12.22 6.37
N ILE A 231 8.44 -12.24 6.23
CA ILE A 231 7.54 -12.98 7.12
C ILE A 231 7.25 -14.39 6.58
N LEU A 232 7.03 -14.52 5.28
CA LEU A 232 6.66 -15.79 4.67
C LEU A 232 7.88 -16.59 4.17
N GLY A 233 9.02 -15.92 3.91
CA GLY A 233 10.23 -16.59 3.42
C GLY A 233 9.97 -17.39 2.14
N GLU A 234 10.35 -18.66 2.14
CA GLU A 234 10.16 -19.56 1.00
C GLU A 234 8.67 -19.85 0.73
N ARG A 235 7.80 -19.66 1.73
CA ARG A 235 6.36 -19.84 1.62
C ARG A 235 5.62 -18.63 1.01
N GLN A 236 6.34 -17.60 0.58
CA GLN A 236 5.78 -16.34 0.10
C GLN A 236 4.82 -16.49 -1.09
N TYR A 237 4.86 -17.58 -1.81
CA TYR A 237 3.98 -17.85 -2.94
C TYR A 237 2.74 -18.69 -2.57
N GLU A 238 2.67 -19.24 -1.36
CA GLU A 238 1.46 -19.93 -0.86
C GLU A 238 0.27 -18.98 -0.71
N ILE A 239 0.49 -17.67 -0.63
CA ILE A 239 -0.55 -16.64 -0.52
C ILE A 239 -1.69 -16.81 -1.52
N PHE A 240 -1.41 -17.31 -2.72
CA PHE A 240 -2.41 -17.52 -3.75
C PHE A 240 -3.31 -18.72 -3.49
N ASP A 241 -2.88 -19.68 -2.69
CA ASP A 241 -3.68 -20.82 -2.25
C ASP A 241 -4.67 -20.38 -1.15
N HIS A 242 -4.37 -19.24 -0.49
CA HIS A 242 -5.20 -18.57 0.51
C HIS A 242 -6.12 -17.48 -0.08
N GLY A 243 -6.27 -17.41 -1.41
CA GLY A 243 -7.24 -16.53 -2.08
C GLY A 243 -6.76 -15.11 -2.38
N VAL A 244 -5.48 -14.81 -2.19
CA VAL A 244 -4.88 -13.53 -2.61
C VAL A 244 -4.99 -13.40 -4.14
N SER A 245 -5.39 -12.22 -4.61
CA SER A 245 -5.59 -11.94 -6.03
C SER A 245 -4.74 -10.79 -6.57
N ALA A 246 -3.95 -10.14 -5.69
CA ALA A 246 -3.01 -9.10 -6.07
C ALA A 246 -1.73 -9.14 -5.23
N VAL A 247 -0.63 -8.63 -5.75
CA VAL A 247 0.65 -8.56 -5.05
C VAL A 247 1.48 -7.37 -5.52
N VAL A 248 2.24 -6.79 -4.61
CA VAL A 248 3.28 -5.80 -4.94
C VAL A 248 4.54 -6.54 -5.34
N ILE A 249 5.12 -6.15 -6.49
CA ILE A 249 6.38 -6.67 -7.03
C ILE A 249 7.48 -5.61 -6.96
N GLY A 250 8.73 -6.05 -6.84
CA GLY A 250 9.88 -5.15 -6.70
C GLY A 250 9.99 -4.53 -5.31
N ASP A 251 10.75 -3.45 -5.23
CA ASP A 251 11.04 -2.80 -3.96
C ASP A 251 9.81 -2.10 -3.34
N TYR A 252 9.79 -2.06 -2.00
CA TYR A 252 8.85 -1.27 -1.21
C TYR A 252 9.41 0.14 -0.95
N LEU A 253 8.83 0.86 0.02
CA LEU A 253 9.23 2.25 0.29
C LEU A 253 10.65 2.36 0.88
N THR A 254 10.94 1.54 1.88
CA THR A 254 12.19 1.59 2.65
C THR A 254 12.81 0.21 2.84
N THR A 255 12.23 -0.82 2.25
CA THR A 255 12.71 -2.20 2.29
C THR A 255 12.79 -2.78 0.89
N LYS A 256 13.75 -3.67 0.68
CA LYS A 256 13.87 -4.44 -0.55
C LYS A 256 12.78 -5.51 -0.58
N GLY A 257 12.15 -5.65 -1.72
CA GLY A 257 11.25 -6.75 -2.03
C GLY A 257 11.95 -7.82 -2.88
N GLU A 258 11.16 -8.76 -3.41
CA GLU A 258 11.67 -9.76 -4.35
C GLU A 258 11.97 -9.12 -5.71
N VAL A 259 12.97 -9.64 -6.41
CA VAL A 259 13.27 -9.20 -7.76
C VAL A 259 12.09 -9.52 -8.68
N ALA A 260 11.56 -8.50 -9.36
CA ALA A 260 10.33 -8.64 -10.17
C ALA A 260 10.40 -9.78 -11.20
N SER A 261 11.57 -10.02 -11.81
CA SER A 261 11.74 -11.13 -12.75
C SER A 261 11.58 -12.50 -12.12
N ARG A 262 11.99 -12.67 -10.84
CA ARG A 262 11.80 -13.92 -10.09
C ARG A 262 10.32 -14.13 -9.76
N ASP A 263 9.65 -13.10 -9.24
CA ASP A 263 8.20 -13.13 -9.00
C ASP A 263 7.44 -13.53 -10.26
N ILE A 264 7.72 -12.89 -11.40
CA ILE A 264 7.07 -13.16 -12.68
C ILE A 264 7.31 -14.61 -13.13
N ALA A 265 8.53 -15.14 -12.98
CA ALA A 265 8.85 -16.52 -13.31
C ALA A 265 8.08 -17.51 -12.44
N GLU A 266 8.03 -17.28 -11.13
CA GLU A 266 7.29 -18.10 -10.16
C GLU A 266 5.77 -18.09 -10.42
N PHE A 267 5.20 -16.91 -10.72
CA PHE A 267 3.77 -16.81 -11.03
C PHE A 267 3.43 -17.54 -12.32
N LYS A 268 4.25 -17.42 -13.37
CA LYS A 268 4.07 -18.16 -14.62
C LYS A 268 4.20 -19.68 -14.42
N ALA A 269 5.19 -20.12 -13.64
CA ALA A 269 5.39 -21.53 -13.32
C ALA A 269 4.20 -22.14 -12.58
N ARG A 270 3.48 -21.34 -11.79
CA ARG A 270 2.25 -21.71 -11.08
C ARG A 270 0.97 -21.56 -11.93
N GLY A 271 1.10 -21.19 -13.20
CA GLY A 271 -0.02 -21.11 -14.16
C GLY A 271 -0.88 -19.85 -14.01
N PHE A 272 -0.35 -18.76 -13.43
CA PHE A 272 -1.07 -17.49 -13.34
C PHE A 272 -0.94 -16.67 -14.62
N ASN A 273 -2.03 -16.03 -15.01
CA ASN A 273 -2.04 -14.91 -15.94
C ASN A 273 -1.98 -13.59 -15.19
N PHE A 274 -1.48 -12.55 -15.84
CA PHE A 274 -1.46 -11.21 -15.28
C PHE A 274 -2.65 -10.40 -15.79
N ALA A 275 -3.30 -9.68 -14.88
CA ALA A 275 -4.39 -8.78 -15.23
C ALA A 275 -3.86 -7.65 -16.12
N THR A 276 -4.55 -7.39 -17.22
CA THR A 276 -4.26 -6.30 -18.16
C THR A 276 -5.31 -5.21 -18.12
N LEU A 277 -6.46 -5.51 -17.51
CA LEU A 277 -7.59 -4.61 -17.33
C LEU A 277 -8.14 -4.73 -15.92
N CYS A 278 -8.75 -3.67 -15.43
CA CYS A 278 -9.42 -3.62 -14.14
C CYS A 278 -10.92 -3.89 -14.36
N HIS A 279 -11.30 -5.16 -14.20
CA HIS A 279 -12.71 -5.59 -14.17
C HIS A 279 -13.04 -6.17 -12.82
#